data_6be53463842bd01b937343051d99558b
#
_entry.id   6be53463842bd01b937343051d99558b
#
_cell.length_a   1.000
_cell.length_b   1.000
_cell.length_c   1.000
_cell.angle_alpha   90.00
_cell.angle_beta   90.00
_cell.angle_gamma   90.00
#
_symmetry.space_group_name_H-M   'P 1'
#
loop_
_entity.id
_entity.type
_entity.pdbx_description
1 polymer ?
#
loop_
_entity_poly.entity_id
_entity_poly.type
_entity_poly.pdbx_seq_one_letter_code
_entity_poly.pdbx_strand_id
1 'polypeptide(L)'
;MSGYTLGDLRTIDEQCREIAAGELGFDVPDVVYHLVAPEEVYFAAANGLPARYSSARWGAQFDDAYGRYRRGQERIYELIFNTRPIHAFLMDGNSLVAQTLVIAHCLGHGYVFDNNLWLGAVDREIMSRVGSAADRIADYMGAYGRDRVEDFLDACHAIAIHQGQAQLIRKASAPEPTQRARPYDALFPSEVAAEREQVEGERAAQRRRFPREPEQDLLRFIEAHGHGLEDWQHDVISIVASEQSYFLPQMRTKVINEGAAVLAHQEICQRLFLSADRYWEYERLNAGVIAPHPGRVNPYNLGINILREVIRIATEPDEDERERWSWAGATDPFDQVRHVLATYDDEALLREFLTPKVCELSRLYAFEHVSEDPRKIRVSSREADAIRDVLIRQHSTLGIPHVEIVDADFRGRGELLLEHRHEGLGLDQEYARGTLTQVALLWGKPCTVRTVTGDDAEQPIWFTGHPDGHSERHDEAPLG
;
A
#
# COMPACT_ATOMS: atom_id res chain seq x y z
N MET A 1 -6.49 8.67 -36.47
CA MET A 1 -5.12 9.23 -36.33
C MET A 1 -5.23 10.39 -35.38
N SER A 2 -4.43 10.40 -34.32
CA SER A 2 -4.33 11.51 -33.35
C SER A 2 -3.97 12.80 -34.16
N GLY A 3 -4.72 13.89 -33.90
CA GLY A 3 -4.49 15.18 -34.59
C GLY A 3 -3.26 15.95 -34.10
N TYR A 4 -2.25 15.27 -33.54
CA TYR A 4 -1.02 15.84 -32.97
C TYR A 4 0.21 14.95 -33.29
N THR A 5 1.40 15.54 -33.20
CA THR A 5 2.69 14.90 -33.42
C THR A 5 3.48 14.69 -32.13
N LEU A 6 4.53 13.88 -32.16
CA LEU A 6 5.46 13.76 -31.02
C LEU A 6 6.15 15.10 -30.68
N GLY A 7 6.34 15.98 -31.67
CA GLY A 7 6.84 17.33 -31.44
C GLY A 7 5.89 18.18 -30.63
N ASP A 8 4.58 18.05 -30.87
CA ASP A 8 3.56 18.75 -30.05
C ASP A 8 3.58 18.29 -28.60
N LEU A 9 3.72 16.97 -28.36
CA LEU A 9 3.80 16.42 -27.00
C LEU A 9 5.07 16.89 -26.26
N ARG A 10 6.21 17.00 -26.96
CA ARG A 10 7.44 17.53 -26.36
C ARG A 10 7.28 19.00 -25.96
N THR A 11 6.70 19.82 -26.83
CA THR A 11 6.42 21.23 -26.53
C THR A 11 5.48 21.37 -25.33
N ILE A 12 4.48 20.49 -25.23
CA ILE A 12 3.56 20.46 -24.08
C ILE A 12 4.32 20.08 -22.78
N ASP A 13 5.18 19.06 -22.81
CA ASP A 13 5.96 18.67 -21.63
C ASP A 13 6.86 19.83 -21.15
N GLU A 14 7.55 20.53 -22.08
CA GLU A 14 8.38 21.70 -21.77
C GLU A 14 7.55 22.81 -21.11
N GLN A 15 6.37 23.14 -21.65
CA GLN A 15 5.47 24.14 -21.05
C GLN A 15 4.94 23.70 -19.68
N CYS A 16 4.55 22.44 -19.54
CA CYS A 16 4.08 21.90 -18.26
C CYS A 16 5.18 21.98 -17.19
N ARG A 17 6.42 21.65 -17.54
CA ARG A 17 7.57 21.72 -16.62
C ARG A 17 7.90 23.15 -16.21
N GLU A 18 7.84 24.10 -17.14
CA GLU A 18 8.05 25.53 -16.84
C GLU A 18 7.03 26.03 -15.80
N ILE A 19 5.74 25.69 -15.98
CA ILE A 19 4.68 26.07 -15.04
C ILE A 19 4.84 25.32 -13.71
N ALA A 20 5.13 24.01 -13.73
CA ALA A 20 5.32 23.22 -12.50
C ALA A 20 6.46 23.79 -11.64
N ALA A 21 7.59 24.12 -12.25
CA ALA A 21 8.73 24.71 -11.55
C ALA A 21 8.46 26.14 -11.06
N GLY A 22 7.84 26.99 -11.92
CA GLY A 22 7.60 28.40 -11.60
C GLY A 22 6.50 28.65 -10.60
N GLU A 23 5.39 27.93 -10.69
CA GLU A 23 4.19 28.18 -9.89
C GLU A 23 4.10 27.27 -8.65
N LEU A 24 4.48 25.99 -8.78
CA LEU A 24 4.40 25.01 -7.69
C LEU A 24 5.75 24.78 -6.98
N GLY A 25 6.85 25.20 -7.62
CA GLY A 25 8.20 24.86 -7.17
C GLY A 25 8.49 23.34 -7.30
N PHE A 26 7.84 22.68 -8.28
CA PHE A 26 8.05 21.26 -8.54
C PHE A 26 9.20 21.09 -9.55
N ASP A 27 10.39 20.79 -9.03
CA ASP A 27 11.50 20.32 -9.85
C ASP A 27 11.32 18.82 -10.08
N VAL A 28 11.03 18.45 -11.32
CA VAL A 28 10.64 17.08 -11.68
C VAL A 28 11.75 16.44 -12.50
N PRO A 29 12.23 15.24 -12.11
CA PRO A 29 13.26 14.53 -12.87
C PRO A 29 12.79 14.14 -14.27
N ASP A 30 13.69 13.60 -15.08
CA ASP A 30 13.40 13.18 -16.45
C ASP A 30 12.32 12.12 -16.48
N VAL A 31 11.31 12.35 -17.33
CA VAL A 31 10.22 11.42 -17.63
C VAL A 31 10.34 10.97 -19.10
N VAL A 32 10.41 9.66 -19.29
CA VAL A 32 10.36 9.04 -20.62
C VAL A 32 8.92 8.66 -20.91
N TYR A 33 8.32 9.33 -21.87
CA TYR A 33 6.94 9.05 -22.29
C TYR A 33 6.92 8.00 -23.41
N HIS A 34 6.10 6.96 -23.22
CA HIS A 34 5.84 5.92 -24.20
C HIS A 34 4.43 6.11 -24.77
N LEU A 35 4.35 6.50 -26.05
CA LEU A 35 3.06 6.59 -26.73
C LEU A 35 2.70 5.21 -27.29
N VAL A 36 1.70 4.57 -26.73
CA VAL A 36 1.37 3.17 -26.96
C VAL A 36 -0.13 2.94 -27.20
N ALA A 37 -0.47 1.80 -27.78
CA ALA A 37 -1.86 1.41 -27.96
C ALA A 37 -2.54 1.13 -26.61
N PRO A 38 -3.89 1.29 -26.51
CA PRO A 38 -4.63 0.98 -25.28
C PRO A 38 -4.34 -0.42 -24.73
N GLU A 39 -4.24 -1.41 -25.59
CA GLU A 39 -3.95 -2.80 -25.22
C GLU A 39 -2.63 -2.93 -24.45
N GLU A 40 -1.59 -2.21 -24.86
CA GLU A 40 -0.28 -2.23 -24.21
C GLU A 40 -0.32 -1.56 -22.82
N VAL A 41 -1.11 -0.47 -22.67
CA VAL A 41 -1.33 0.17 -21.35
C VAL A 41 -2.00 -0.81 -20.39
N TYR A 42 -3.06 -1.48 -20.83
CA TYR A 42 -3.78 -2.43 -20.00
C TYR A 42 -2.97 -3.69 -19.70
N PHE A 43 -2.14 -4.15 -20.64
CA PHE A 43 -1.22 -5.25 -20.40
C PHE A 43 -0.17 -4.89 -19.33
N ALA A 44 0.47 -3.73 -19.46
CA ALA A 44 1.45 -3.27 -18.48
C ALA A 44 0.81 -3.03 -17.09
N ALA A 45 -0.41 -2.50 -17.04
CA ALA A 45 -1.14 -2.30 -15.79
C ALA A 45 -1.52 -3.63 -15.12
N ALA A 46 -1.96 -4.64 -15.88
CA ALA A 46 -2.28 -5.97 -15.36
C ALA A 46 -1.06 -6.70 -14.80
N ASN A 47 0.10 -6.55 -15.45
CA ASN A 47 1.36 -7.12 -14.97
C ASN A 47 1.94 -6.34 -13.77
N GLY A 48 1.53 -5.09 -13.56
CA GLY A 48 2.04 -4.21 -12.49
C GLY A 48 3.44 -3.65 -12.77
N LEU A 49 4.31 -4.36 -13.48
CA LEU A 49 5.62 -3.90 -13.96
C LEU A 49 5.83 -4.35 -15.40
N PRO A 50 6.30 -3.49 -16.30
CA PRO A 50 6.68 -3.88 -17.65
C PRO A 50 7.74 -4.99 -17.63
N ALA A 51 7.67 -5.90 -18.61
CA ALA A 51 8.58 -7.04 -18.73
C ALA A 51 8.58 -8.03 -17.55
N ARG A 52 7.56 -8.02 -16.70
CA ARG A 52 7.35 -9.03 -15.66
C ARG A 52 7.10 -10.40 -16.31
N TYR A 53 7.44 -11.47 -15.59
CA TYR A 53 7.18 -12.84 -16.04
C TYR A 53 5.70 -13.09 -16.35
N SER A 54 5.43 -13.98 -17.30
CA SER A 54 4.07 -14.35 -17.63
C SER A 54 3.46 -15.27 -16.56
N SER A 55 2.21 -15.03 -16.21
CA SER A 55 1.42 -15.85 -15.29
C SER A 55 -0.03 -15.86 -15.72
N ALA A 56 -0.73 -16.95 -15.49
CA ALA A 56 -2.17 -17.06 -15.72
C ALA A 56 -2.96 -15.99 -14.96
N ARG A 57 -2.49 -15.60 -13.77
CA ARG A 57 -3.07 -14.53 -12.96
C ARG A 57 -3.05 -13.18 -13.68
N TRP A 58 -1.92 -12.80 -14.29
CA TRP A 58 -1.81 -11.54 -15.03
C TRP A 58 -2.66 -11.55 -16.29
N GLY A 59 -2.74 -12.69 -16.99
CA GLY A 59 -3.62 -12.87 -18.13
C GLY A 59 -5.10 -12.64 -17.80
N ALA A 60 -5.58 -13.23 -16.71
CA ALA A 60 -6.95 -13.04 -16.23
C ALA A 60 -7.24 -11.57 -15.84
N GLN A 61 -6.29 -10.89 -15.19
CA GLN A 61 -6.41 -9.47 -14.85
C GLN A 61 -6.46 -8.60 -16.10
N PHE A 62 -5.65 -8.89 -17.10
CA PHE A 62 -5.67 -8.20 -18.39
C PHE A 62 -7.01 -8.36 -19.11
N ASP A 63 -7.51 -9.59 -19.24
CA ASP A 63 -8.77 -9.87 -19.92
C ASP A 63 -9.94 -9.12 -19.27
N ASP A 64 -9.99 -9.09 -17.93
CA ASP A 64 -11.03 -8.39 -17.20
C ASP A 64 -10.91 -6.85 -17.38
N ALA A 65 -9.75 -6.26 -17.14
CA ALA A 65 -9.53 -4.82 -17.21
C ALA A 65 -9.69 -4.29 -18.66
N TYR A 66 -9.08 -4.96 -19.64
CA TYR A 66 -9.20 -4.59 -21.05
C TYR A 66 -10.62 -4.83 -21.58
N GLY A 67 -11.31 -5.89 -21.09
CA GLY A 67 -12.72 -6.12 -21.36
C GLY A 67 -13.60 -4.97 -20.84
N ARG A 68 -13.38 -4.45 -19.63
CA ARG A 68 -14.10 -3.27 -19.10
C ARG A 68 -13.85 -2.03 -19.93
N TYR A 69 -12.60 -1.78 -20.33
CA TYR A 69 -12.24 -0.67 -21.23
C TYR A 69 -13.00 -0.74 -22.57
N ARG A 70 -13.00 -1.91 -23.22
CA ARG A 70 -13.71 -2.08 -24.51
C ARG A 70 -15.22 -1.86 -24.40
N ARG A 71 -15.81 -2.07 -23.21
CA ARG A 71 -17.21 -1.76 -22.93
C ARG A 71 -17.45 -0.32 -22.50
N GLY A 72 -16.39 0.52 -22.41
CA GLY A 72 -16.48 1.92 -21.95
C GLY A 72 -16.81 2.07 -20.48
N GLN A 73 -16.57 1.02 -19.66
CA GLN A 73 -16.86 1.01 -18.23
C GLN A 73 -15.71 1.55 -17.38
N GLU A 74 -14.50 1.48 -17.90
CA GLU A 74 -13.28 1.90 -17.22
C GLU A 74 -12.29 2.48 -18.22
N ARG A 75 -11.50 3.45 -17.80
CA ARG A 75 -10.39 4.00 -18.59
C ARG A 75 -9.21 4.28 -17.69
N ILE A 76 -8.06 3.70 -18.03
CA ILE A 76 -6.77 4.08 -17.46
C ILE A 76 -6.30 5.31 -18.24
N TYR A 77 -6.06 6.42 -17.57
CA TYR A 77 -5.59 7.64 -18.21
C TYR A 77 -4.07 7.71 -18.22
N GLU A 78 -3.42 7.28 -17.14
CA GLU A 78 -1.96 7.22 -16.98
C GLU A 78 -1.53 5.88 -16.43
N LEU A 79 -0.30 5.51 -16.77
CA LEU A 79 0.45 4.44 -16.13
C LEU A 79 1.88 4.95 -15.99
N ILE A 80 2.33 5.13 -14.76
CA ILE A 80 3.63 5.71 -14.45
C ILE A 80 4.38 4.85 -13.44
N PHE A 81 5.70 4.72 -13.63
CA PHE A 81 6.55 3.88 -12.79
C PHE A 81 7.63 4.72 -12.11
N ASN A 82 7.78 4.55 -10.80
CA ASN A 82 8.81 5.19 -9.99
C ASN A 82 10.18 4.55 -10.26
N THR A 83 10.76 4.89 -11.40
CA THR A 83 12.05 4.39 -11.90
C THR A 83 13.01 5.54 -12.22
N ARG A 84 14.24 5.25 -12.59
CA ARG A 84 15.20 6.25 -13.11
C ARG A 84 15.74 5.82 -14.48
N PRO A 85 15.37 6.55 -15.55
CA PRO A 85 14.38 7.65 -15.60
C PRO A 85 12.98 7.16 -15.23
N ILE A 86 12.06 8.10 -14.91
CA ILE A 86 10.63 7.80 -14.73
C ILE A 86 10.06 7.37 -16.07
N HIS A 87 9.29 6.29 -16.12
CA HIS A 87 8.60 5.85 -17.33
C HIS A 87 7.10 6.08 -17.18
N ALA A 88 6.51 6.79 -18.15
CA ALA A 88 5.08 7.07 -18.22
C ALA A 88 4.51 6.60 -19.57
N PHE A 89 3.34 5.96 -19.55
CA PHE A 89 2.68 5.42 -20.72
C PHE A 89 1.48 6.28 -21.07
N LEU A 90 1.50 6.83 -22.28
CA LEU A 90 0.46 7.66 -22.86
C LEU A 90 -0.31 6.84 -23.90
N MET A 91 -1.65 6.86 -23.80
CA MET A 91 -2.51 6.16 -24.75
C MET A 91 -2.63 6.94 -26.07
N ASP A 92 -2.31 6.34 -27.21
CA ASP A 92 -2.27 6.99 -28.52
C ASP A 92 -3.65 7.50 -29.01
N GLY A 93 -4.74 6.93 -28.50
CA GLY A 93 -6.12 7.34 -28.78
C GLY A 93 -6.63 8.54 -27.97
N ASN A 94 -5.82 9.15 -27.12
CA ASN A 94 -6.20 10.34 -26.35
C ASN A 94 -6.23 11.59 -27.23
N SER A 95 -7.12 12.55 -26.92
CA SER A 95 -7.06 13.90 -27.51
C SER A 95 -5.84 14.65 -26.99
N LEU A 96 -5.45 15.74 -27.69
CA LEU A 96 -4.33 16.57 -27.25
C LEU A 96 -4.57 17.17 -25.85
N VAL A 97 -5.81 17.52 -25.51
CA VAL A 97 -6.18 18.02 -24.18
C VAL A 97 -5.98 16.92 -23.13
N ALA A 98 -6.43 15.70 -23.43
CA ALA A 98 -6.23 14.56 -22.55
C ALA A 98 -4.73 14.23 -22.35
N GLN A 99 -3.91 14.29 -23.44
CA GLN A 99 -2.47 14.11 -23.32
C GLN A 99 -1.82 15.19 -22.46
N THR A 100 -2.24 16.45 -22.61
CA THR A 100 -1.72 17.55 -21.78
C THR A 100 -2.05 17.32 -20.31
N LEU A 101 -3.29 16.92 -19.99
CA LEU A 101 -3.70 16.60 -18.62
C LEU A 101 -2.83 15.47 -18.06
N VAL A 102 -2.64 14.38 -18.81
CA VAL A 102 -1.85 13.22 -18.37
C VAL A 102 -0.38 13.59 -18.18
N ILE A 103 0.23 14.36 -19.10
CA ILE A 103 1.61 14.84 -18.94
C ILE A 103 1.73 15.68 -17.65
N ALA A 104 0.85 16.66 -17.45
CA ALA A 104 0.86 17.50 -16.26
C ALA A 104 0.64 16.68 -14.97
N HIS A 105 -0.21 15.66 -15.01
CA HIS A 105 -0.46 14.73 -13.91
C HIS A 105 0.79 13.90 -13.60
N CYS A 106 1.46 13.37 -14.60
CA CYS A 106 2.73 12.64 -14.45
C CYS A 106 3.84 13.49 -13.81
N LEU A 107 3.87 14.80 -14.05
CA LEU A 107 4.83 15.68 -13.39
C LEU A 107 4.56 15.78 -11.87
N GLY A 108 3.31 15.80 -11.44
CA GLY A 108 2.96 15.73 -10.02
C GLY A 108 3.43 14.44 -9.36
N HIS A 109 3.19 13.29 -9.99
CA HIS A 109 3.73 12.01 -9.54
C HIS A 109 5.26 12.01 -9.50
N GLY A 110 5.90 12.50 -10.56
CA GLY A 110 7.36 12.58 -10.65
C GLY A 110 7.98 13.39 -9.53
N TYR A 111 7.36 14.50 -9.15
CA TYR A 111 7.80 15.30 -8.00
C TYR A 111 7.74 14.49 -6.70
N VAL A 112 6.61 13.82 -6.43
CA VAL A 112 6.43 13.00 -5.20
C VAL A 112 7.39 11.81 -5.18
N PHE A 113 7.60 11.15 -6.31
CA PHE A 113 8.55 10.05 -6.41
C PHE A 113 9.96 10.45 -5.99
N ASP A 114 10.39 11.64 -6.32
CA ASP A 114 11.76 12.07 -6.05
C ASP A 114 11.94 12.68 -4.65
N ASN A 115 10.89 13.29 -4.09
CA ASN A 115 10.96 14.08 -2.88
C ASN A 115 10.35 13.41 -1.65
N ASN A 116 9.39 12.47 -1.80
CA ASN A 116 8.75 11.82 -0.67
C ASN A 116 9.69 10.80 0.00
N LEU A 117 9.76 10.82 1.33
CA LEU A 117 10.61 9.94 2.13
C LEU A 117 10.40 8.45 1.85
N TRP A 118 9.14 8.04 1.62
CA TRP A 118 8.79 6.63 1.38
C TRP A 118 9.10 6.21 -0.05
N LEU A 119 8.74 7.05 -1.01
CA LEU A 119 8.90 6.76 -2.44
C LEU A 119 10.33 6.96 -2.94
N GLY A 120 11.10 7.85 -2.30
CA GLY A 120 12.52 8.04 -2.60
C GLY A 120 13.40 6.86 -2.18
N ALA A 121 12.92 6.03 -1.24
CA ALA A 121 13.63 4.87 -0.72
C ALA A 121 13.44 3.59 -1.55
N VAL A 122 12.52 3.56 -2.54
CA VAL A 122 12.30 2.37 -3.37
C VAL A 122 13.46 2.12 -4.33
N ASP A 123 13.57 0.86 -4.74
CA ASP A 123 14.52 0.45 -5.77
C ASP A 123 14.07 0.93 -7.16
N ARG A 124 14.68 2.00 -7.64
CA ARG A 124 14.35 2.59 -8.94
C ARG A 124 14.98 1.87 -10.14
N GLU A 125 15.86 0.90 -9.90
CA GLU A 125 16.45 0.03 -10.92
C GLU A 125 15.65 -1.28 -11.12
N ILE A 126 14.45 -1.35 -10.53
CA ILE A 126 13.60 -2.54 -10.53
C ILE A 126 13.35 -3.10 -11.93
N MET A 127 13.26 -2.26 -12.97
CA MET A 127 12.95 -2.69 -14.34
C MET A 127 13.97 -3.67 -14.90
N SER A 128 15.26 -3.44 -14.68
CA SER A 128 16.33 -4.36 -15.14
C SER A 128 16.27 -5.69 -14.42
N ARG A 129 15.94 -5.66 -13.12
CA ARG A 129 15.82 -6.89 -12.32
C ARG A 129 14.59 -7.71 -12.68
N VAL A 130 13.47 -7.04 -12.96
CA VAL A 130 12.22 -7.70 -13.36
C VAL A 130 12.39 -8.44 -14.69
N GLY A 131 13.05 -7.83 -15.68
CA GLY A 131 13.38 -8.53 -16.93
C GLY A 131 14.26 -9.78 -16.71
N SER A 132 15.34 -9.62 -15.94
CA SER A 132 16.21 -10.77 -15.59
C SER A 132 15.48 -11.83 -14.75
N ALA A 133 14.55 -11.43 -13.87
CA ALA A 133 13.72 -12.36 -13.11
C ALA A 133 12.74 -13.12 -14.01
N ALA A 134 12.17 -12.46 -15.01
CA ALA A 134 11.27 -13.09 -15.97
C ALA A 134 11.97 -14.21 -16.76
N ASP A 135 13.21 -13.98 -17.19
CA ASP A 135 14.00 -15.01 -17.87
C ASP A 135 14.24 -16.22 -16.95
N ARG A 136 14.66 -15.99 -15.69
CA ARG A 136 14.89 -17.10 -14.74
C ARG A 136 13.63 -17.89 -14.44
N ILE A 137 12.48 -17.22 -14.25
CA ILE A 137 11.19 -17.89 -14.01
C ILE A 137 10.81 -18.72 -15.24
N ALA A 138 11.03 -18.23 -16.45
CA ALA A 138 10.79 -19.00 -17.68
C ALA A 138 11.68 -20.26 -17.75
N ASP A 139 12.96 -20.15 -17.35
CA ASP A 139 13.87 -21.27 -17.25
C ASP A 139 13.39 -22.29 -16.20
N TYR A 140 12.90 -21.84 -15.04
CA TYR A 140 12.33 -22.72 -14.01
C TYR A 140 11.07 -23.42 -14.51
N MET A 141 10.17 -22.74 -15.21
CA MET A 141 9.00 -23.35 -15.84
C MET A 141 9.38 -24.43 -16.84
N GLY A 142 10.50 -24.23 -17.59
CA GLY A 142 11.06 -25.22 -18.50
C GLY A 142 11.67 -26.44 -17.78
N ALA A 143 12.35 -26.21 -16.67
CA ALA A 143 13.08 -27.24 -15.93
C ALA A 143 12.21 -28.07 -14.99
N TYR A 144 11.27 -27.41 -14.28
CA TYR A 144 10.48 -28.03 -13.20
C TYR A 144 8.99 -28.20 -13.54
N GLY A 145 8.56 -27.69 -14.70
CA GLY A 145 7.15 -27.70 -15.15
C GLY A 145 6.42 -26.41 -14.78
N ARG A 146 5.58 -25.93 -15.73
CA ARG A 146 4.84 -24.67 -15.59
C ARG A 146 3.95 -24.66 -14.36
N ASP A 147 3.08 -25.66 -14.22
CA ASP A 147 2.09 -25.71 -13.14
C ASP A 147 2.75 -25.65 -11.75
N ARG A 148 3.82 -26.40 -11.56
CA ARG A 148 4.57 -26.40 -10.28
C ARG A 148 5.16 -25.03 -9.93
N VAL A 149 5.68 -24.32 -10.93
CA VAL A 149 6.25 -22.99 -10.72
C VAL A 149 5.15 -21.94 -10.53
N GLU A 150 4.04 -22.00 -11.27
CA GLU A 150 2.90 -21.09 -11.09
C GLU A 150 2.22 -21.30 -9.73
N ASP A 151 1.99 -22.53 -9.28
CA ASP A 151 1.45 -22.81 -7.95
C ASP A 151 2.34 -22.23 -6.83
N PHE A 152 3.66 -22.34 -6.99
CA PHE A 152 4.60 -21.78 -6.02
C PHE A 152 4.63 -20.25 -6.05
N LEU A 153 4.57 -19.64 -7.24
CA LEU A 153 4.43 -18.19 -7.40
C LEU A 153 3.13 -17.68 -6.77
N ASP A 154 2.02 -18.38 -6.98
CA ASP A 154 0.72 -18.00 -6.40
C ASP A 154 0.75 -18.07 -4.87
N ALA A 155 1.41 -19.08 -4.30
CA ALA A 155 1.62 -19.16 -2.86
C ALA A 155 2.47 -17.98 -2.34
N CYS A 156 3.56 -17.62 -3.02
CA CYS A 156 4.36 -16.44 -2.66
C CYS A 156 3.54 -15.15 -2.73
N HIS A 157 2.75 -14.96 -3.80
CA HIS A 157 1.92 -13.77 -3.97
C HIS A 157 0.77 -13.69 -2.94
N ALA A 158 0.26 -14.81 -2.45
CA ALA A 158 -0.80 -14.83 -1.44
C ALA A 158 -0.35 -14.19 -0.12
N ILE A 159 0.94 -14.24 0.19
CA ILE A 159 1.49 -13.71 1.44
C ILE A 159 2.48 -12.54 1.26
N ALA A 160 2.82 -12.18 0.02
CA ALA A 160 3.80 -11.14 -0.28
C ALA A 160 3.52 -9.80 0.40
N ILE A 161 2.24 -9.50 0.62
CA ILE A 161 1.79 -8.27 1.24
C ILE A 161 2.13 -8.18 2.74
N HIS A 162 2.34 -9.33 3.41
CA HIS A 162 2.79 -9.38 4.81
C HIS A 162 4.30 -9.16 4.91
N GLN A 163 4.74 -7.96 4.56
CA GLN A 163 6.11 -7.50 4.74
C GLN A 163 6.20 -6.55 5.93
N GLY A 164 7.25 -6.72 6.73
CA GLY A 164 7.51 -5.85 7.87
C GLY A 164 7.73 -4.40 7.41
N GLN A 165 6.86 -3.50 7.84
CA GLN A 165 7.06 -2.05 7.63
C GLN A 165 8.30 -1.53 8.37
N ALA A 166 8.81 -2.30 9.33
CA ALA A 166 9.94 -1.95 10.18
C ALA A 166 11.31 -1.94 9.45
N GLN A 167 11.40 -2.44 8.22
CA GLN A 167 12.66 -2.39 7.46
C GLN A 167 13.12 -0.95 7.16
N LEU A 168 12.21 0.02 7.16
CA LEU A 168 12.52 1.44 6.97
C LEU A 168 12.97 2.13 8.27
N ILE A 169 12.62 1.55 9.42
CA ILE A 169 13.02 2.06 10.74
C ILE A 169 13.68 0.91 11.49
N ARG A 170 15.00 0.75 11.37
CA ARG A 170 15.76 -0.11 12.27
C ARG A 170 15.54 0.37 13.70
N LYS A 171 14.62 -0.27 14.44
CA LYS A 171 14.58 -0.12 15.89
C LYS A 171 15.91 -0.65 16.43
N ALA A 172 16.72 0.24 16.98
CA ALA A 172 17.78 -0.19 17.88
C ALA A 172 17.09 -1.01 18.99
N SER A 173 17.53 -2.24 19.20
CA SER A 173 17.00 -3.11 20.25
C SER A 173 16.97 -2.31 21.53
N ALA A 174 15.78 -2.15 22.10
CA ALA A 174 15.64 -1.46 23.38
C ALA A 174 16.46 -2.22 24.42
N PRO A 175 17.25 -1.54 25.26
CA PRO A 175 17.99 -2.21 26.32
C PRO A 175 17.00 -2.95 27.21
N GLU A 176 17.32 -4.20 27.58
CA GLU A 176 16.48 -5.00 28.47
C GLU A 176 16.11 -4.16 29.71
N PRO A 177 14.81 -4.04 30.03
CA PRO A 177 14.39 -3.28 31.19
C PRO A 177 14.96 -3.95 32.45
N THR A 178 15.92 -3.29 33.08
CA THR A 178 16.40 -3.67 34.41
C THR A 178 15.26 -3.48 35.40
N GLN A 179 14.82 -4.55 36.01
CA GLN A 179 13.85 -4.48 37.09
C GLN A 179 14.43 -3.64 38.22
N ARG A 180 13.94 -2.41 38.37
CA ARG A 180 14.19 -1.61 39.58
C ARG A 180 13.25 -2.09 40.69
N ALA A 181 13.79 -2.30 41.90
CA ALA A 181 12.98 -2.57 43.06
C ALA A 181 11.93 -1.46 43.26
N ARG A 182 10.67 -1.84 43.42
CA ARG A 182 9.60 -0.88 43.70
C ARG A 182 9.66 -0.48 45.20
N PRO A 183 9.27 0.73 45.62
CA PRO A 183 9.42 1.23 46.97
C PRO A 183 8.77 0.36 48.08
N TYR A 184 7.80 -0.48 47.70
CA TYR A 184 7.02 -1.32 48.64
C TYR A 184 7.27 -2.82 48.50
N ASP A 185 8.21 -3.28 47.69
CA ASP A 185 8.53 -4.70 47.48
C ASP A 185 8.87 -5.43 48.83
N ALA A 186 9.45 -4.69 49.77
CA ALA A 186 9.80 -5.24 51.08
C ALA A 186 8.59 -5.54 52.01
N LEU A 187 7.41 -5.00 51.68
CA LEU A 187 6.19 -5.22 52.49
C LEU A 187 5.44 -6.51 52.09
N PHE A 188 5.67 -7.02 50.87
CA PHE A 188 5.01 -8.21 50.31
C PHE A 188 6.03 -9.18 49.69
N PRO A 189 6.93 -9.78 50.49
CA PRO A 189 8.05 -10.55 49.95
C PRO A 189 7.63 -11.81 49.18
N SER A 190 6.52 -12.45 49.56
CA SER A 190 6.00 -13.67 48.92
C SER A 190 5.32 -13.38 47.58
N GLU A 191 4.59 -12.29 47.45
CA GLU A 191 3.93 -11.87 46.24
C GLU A 191 4.95 -11.37 45.20
N VAL A 192 5.95 -10.60 45.66
CA VAL A 192 7.07 -10.14 44.82
C VAL A 192 7.91 -11.30 44.34
N ALA A 193 8.13 -12.32 45.16
CA ALA A 193 8.85 -13.52 44.72
C ALA A 193 8.09 -14.32 43.68
N ALA A 194 6.77 -14.49 43.84
CA ALA A 194 5.92 -15.17 42.87
C ALA A 194 5.83 -14.40 41.55
N GLU A 195 5.68 -13.05 41.60
CA GLU A 195 5.68 -12.20 40.42
C GLU A 195 7.03 -12.28 39.66
N ARG A 196 8.15 -12.32 40.39
CA ARG A 196 9.49 -12.48 39.81
C ARG A 196 9.70 -13.84 39.15
N GLU A 197 9.27 -14.92 39.83
CA GLU A 197 9.36 -16.28 39.29
C GLU A 197 8.53 -16.44 38.03
N GLN A 198 7.32 -15.86 38.00
CA GLN A 198 6.48 -15.84 36.82
C GLN A 198 7.14 -15.06 35.64
N VAL A 199 7.64 -13.86 35.94
CA VAL A 199 8.33 -13.01 34.93
C VAL A 199 9.62 -13.68 34.44
N GLU A 200 10.39 -14.34 35.29
CA GLU A 200 11.56 -15.09 34.90
C GLU A 200 11.19 -16.34 34.07
N GLY A 201 10.11 -17.02 34.42
CA GLY A 201 9.55 -18.12 33.63
C GLY A 201 9.11 -17.70 32.26
N GLU A 202 8.40 -16.59 32.12
CA GLU A 202 7.97 -16.00 30.84
C GLU A 202 9.18 -15.57 30.00
N ARG A 203 10.19 -14.94 30.62
CA ARG A 203 11.45 -14.56 29.95
C ARG A 203 12.24 -15.79 29.49
N ALA A 204 12.29 -16.83 30.29
CA ALA A 204 12.97 -18.08 29.91
C ALA A 204 12.24 -18.78 28.75
N ALA A 205 10.90 -18.74 28.74
CA ALA A 205 10.10 -19.26 27.64
C ALA A 205 10.31 -18.42 26.37
N GLN A 206 10.34 -17.09 26.49
CA GLN A 206 10.57 -16.18 25.36
C GLN A 206 12.00 -16.32 24.78
N ARG A 207 13.02 -16.56 25.64
CA ARG A 207 14.40 -16.83 25.18
C ARG A 207 14.54 -18.15 24.41
N ARG A 208 13.60 -19.07 24.57
CA ARG A 208 13.56 -20.35 23.84
C ARG A 208 12.83 -20.26 22.52
N ARG A 209 12.02 -19.20 22.34
CA ARG A 209 11.29 -18.98 21.08
C ARG A 209 12.24 -18.54 19.97
N PHE A 210 11.91 -18.94 18.77
CA PHE A 210 12.54 -18.48 17.55
C PHE A 210 11.46 -18.05 16.57
N PRO A 211 11.45 -16.78 16.11
CA PRO A 211 12.43 -15.72 16.40
C PRO A 211 12.30 -15.17 17.83
N ARG A 212 13.33 -14.49 18.31
CA ARG A 212 13.33 -13.89 19.67
C ARG A 212 12.35 -12.70 19.80
N GLU A 213 12.20 -11.97 18.73
CA GLU A 213 11.22 -10.89 18.57
C GLU A 213 10.26 -11.30 17.44
N PRO A 214 8.96 -10.96 17.55
CA PRO A 214 8.00 -11.24 16.47
C PRO A 214 8.46 -10.65 15.14
N GLU A 215 8.32 -11.42 14.06
CA GLU A 215 8.74 -11.02 12.72
C GLU A 215 7.50 -10.83 11.82
N GLN A 216 7.45 -9.73 11.08
CA GLN A 216 6.33 -9.38 10.21
C GLN A 216 6.56 -9.80 8.75
N ASP A 217 7.82 -9.88 8.32
CA ASP A 217 8.14 -10.25 6.94
C ASP A 217 8.09 -11.78 6.74
N LEU A 218 6.90 -12.27 6.45
CA LEU A 218 6.65 -13.70 6.29
C LEU A 218 7.50 -14.31 5.16
N LEU A 219 7.57 -13.64 4.00
CA LEU A 219 8.33 -14.18 2.86
C LEU A 219 9.82 -14.24 3.13
N ARG A 220 10.42 -13.17 3.67
CA ARG A 220 11.85 -13.13 3.97
C ARG A 220 12.22 -14.11 5.10
N PHE A 221 11.33 -14.26 6.07
CA PHE A 221 11.55 -15.26 7.11
C PHE A 221 11.50 -16.69 6.58
N ILE A 222 10.54 -16.99 5.69
CA ILE A 222 10.44 -18.31 5.03
C ILE A 222 11.64 -18.54 4.10
N GLU A 223 12.07 -17.53 3.34
CA GLU A 223 13.28 -17.61 2.51
C GLU A 223 14.51 -18.03 3.33
N ALA A 224 14.67 -17.46 4.53
CA ALA A 224 15.82 -17.70 5.38
C ALA A 224 15.76 -19.01 6.19
N HIS A 225 14.55 -19.49 6.53
CA HIS A 225 14.35 -20.54 7.53
C HIS A 225 13.41 -21.67 7.10
N GLY A 226 12.81 -21.60 5.92
CA GLY A 226 11.85 -22.58 5.40
C GLY A 226 12.44 -23.98 5.28
N HIS A 227 11.61 -25.01 5.42
CA HIS A 227 12.02 -26.40 5.42
C HIS A 227 11.95 -27.02 4.03
N GLY A 228 13.09 -27.48 3.52
CA GLY A 228 13.14 -28.28 2.28
C GLY A 228 12.93 -27.49 0.99
N LEU A 229 13.14 -26.17 1.01
CA LEU A 229 13.12 -25.34 -0.19
C LEU A 229 14.31 -25.70 -1.11
N GLU A 230 14.03 -25.81 -2.40
CA GLU A 230 15.01 -25.98 -3.47
C GLU A 230 15.58 -24.60 -3.89
N ASP A 231 16.74 -24.55 -4.52
CA ASP A 231 17.41 -23.29 -4.91
C ASP A 231 16.53 -22.37 -5.76
N TRP A 232 15.76 -22.93 -6.71
CA TRP A 232 14.84 -22.15 -7.53
C TRP A 232 13.68 -21.57 -6.72
N GLN A 233 13.24 -22.22 -5.65
CA GLN A 233 12.17 -21.73 -4.76
C GLN A 233 12.66 -20.55 -3.91
N HIS A 234 13.91 -20.60 -3.42
CA HIS A 234 14.53 -19.44 -2.76
C HIS A 234 14.61 -18.24 -3.70
N ASP A 235 15.01 -18.43 -4.97
CA ASP A 235 15.09 -17.36 -5.94
C ASP A 235 13.68 -16.77 -6.25
N VAL A 236 12.66 -17.62 -6.42
CA VAL A 236 11.27 -17.17 -6.64
C VAL A 236 10.76 -16.35 -5.45
N ILE A 237 10.98 -16.78 -4.21
CA ILE A 237 10.61 -16.02 -3.01
C ILE A 237 11.32 -14.65 -3.02
N SER A 238 12.61 -14.62 -3.31
CA SER A 238 13.41 -13.40 -3.36
C SER A 238 12.92 -12.42 -4.43
N ILE A 239 12.55 -12.92 -5.61
CA ILE A 239 11.95 -12.14 -6.69
C ILE A 239 10.64 -11.50 -6.21
N VAL A 240 9.68 -12.29 -5.72
CA VAL A 240 8.37 -11.81 -5.30
C VAL A 240 8.48 -10.82 -4.13
N ALA A 241 9.33 -11.10 -3.14
CA ALA A 241 9.56 -10.20 -2.02
C ALA A 241 10.17 -8.86 -2.47
N SER A 242 11.08 -8.88 -3.43
CA SER A 242 11.70 -7.66 -3.97
C SER A 242 10.70 -6.82 -4.77
N GLU A 243 9.84 -7.44 -5.58
CA GLU A 243 8.76 -6.76 -6.29
C GLU A 243 7.75 -6.13 -5.32
N GLN A 244 7.37 -6.85 -4.28
CA GLN A 244 6.44 -6.31 -3.28
C GLN A 244 7.04 -5.13 -2.51
N SER A 245 8.33 -5.16 -2.19
CA SER A 245 9.03 -4.05 -1.55
C SER A 245 9.02 -2.76 -2.39
N TYR A 246 8.91 -2.88 -3.72
CA TYR A 246 8.71 -1.75 -4.62
C TYR A 246 7.28 -1.19 -4.54
N PHE A 247 6.26 -2.04 -4.41
CA PHE A 247 4.86 -1.60 -4.39
C PHE A 247 4.39 -1.07 -3.04
N LEU A 248 4.90 -1.59 -1.93
CA LEU A 248 4.42 -1.25 -0.60
C LEU A 248 4.46 0.25 -0.28
N PRO A 249 5.54 1.01 -0.55
CA PRO A 249 5.55 2.46 -0.35
C PRO A 249 4.54 3.20 -1.21
N GLN A 250 4.27 2.73 -2.44
CA GLN A 250 3.28 3.34 -3.32
C GLN A 250 1.85 3.14 -2.80
N MET A 251 1.56 1.99 -2.17
CA MET A 251 0.28 1.75 -1.51
C MET A 251 0.08 2.67 -0.30
N ARG A 252 1.14 2.95 0.47
CA ARG A 252 1.11 3.83 1.65
C ARG A 252 0.97 5.31 1.35
N THR A 253 1.28 5.72 0.14
CA THR A 253 1.30 7.12 -0.30
C THR A 253 0.31 7.38 -1.43
N LYS A 254 -0.69 6.51 -1.59
CA LYS A 254 -1.61 6.60 -2.73
C LYS A 254 -2.41 7.89 -2.73
N VAL A 255 -3.00 8.28 -1.60
CA VAL A 255 -3.84 9.48 -1.50
C VAL A 255 -3.00 10.75 -1.71
N ILE A 256 -1.84 10.83 -1.07
CA ILE A 256 -0.95 11.98 -1.19
C ILE A 256 -0.37 12.10 -2.62
N ASN A 257 0.00 10.98 -3.21
CA ASN A 257 0.56 10.93 -4.56
C ASN A 257 -0.47 11.32 -5.63
N GLU A 258 -1.70 10.77 -5.56
CA GLU A 258 -2.78 11.15 -6.47
C GLU A 258 -3.22 12.60 -6.25
N GLY A 259 -3.25 13.07 -4.98
CA GLY A 259 -3.55 14.47 -4.65
C GLY A 259 -2.56 15.44 -5.29
N ALA A 260 -1.26 15.15 -5.22
CA ALA A 260 -0.20 15.95 -5.83
C ALA A 260 -0.33 16.00 -7.35
N ALA A 261 -0.62 14.87 -7.97
CA ALA A 261 -0.79 14.76 -9.41
C ALA A 261 -2.03 15.54 -9.89
N VAL A 262 -3.15 15.50 -9.13
CA VAL A 262 -4.33 16.34 -9.41
C VAL A 262 -4.01 17.82 -9.22
N LEU A 263 -3.32 18.20 -8.16
CA LEU A 263 -2.91 19.59 -7.94
C LEU A 263 -2.06 20.09 -9.11
N ALA A 264 -1.05 19.33 -9.53
CA ALA A 264 -0.19 19.69 -10.64
C ALA A 264 -0.99 19.88 -11.94
N HIS A 265 -1.83 18.90 -12.32
CA HIS A 265 -2.56 19.02 -13.58
C HIS A 265 -3.59 20.17 -13.55
N GLN A 266 -4.21 20.48 -12.40
CA GLN A 266 -5.13 21.60 -12.28
C GLN A 266 -4.43 22.94 -12.43
N GLU A 267 -3.33 23.15 -11.72
CA GLU A 267 -2.56 24.38 -11.78
C GLU A 267 -1.94 24.62 -13.16
N ILE A 268 -1.45 23.56 -13.81
CA ILE A 268 -0.83 23.65 -15.12
C ILE A 268 -1.89 23.85 -16.23
N CYS A 269 -2.92 23.00 -16.28
CA CYS A 269 -3.91 23.04 -17.36
C CYS A 269 -4.76 24.30 -17.35
N GLN A 270 -5.07 24.86 -16.18
CA GLN A 270 -5.79 26.15 -16.09
C GLN A 270 -5.02 27.30 -16.72
N ARG A 271 -3.69 27.26 -16.69
CA ARG A 271 -2.83 28.28 -17.31
C ARG A 271 -2.60 28.03 -18.81
N LEU A 272 -2.58 26.76 -19.24
CA LEU A 272 -2.37 26.42 -20.65
C LEU A 272 -3.64 26.54 -21.50
N PHE A 273 -4.81 26.27 -20.94
CA PHE A 273 -6.06 26.24 -21.70
C PHE A 273 -6.83 27.56 -21.58
N LEU A 274 -6.40 28.55 -22.39
CA LEU A 274 -7.05 29.85 -22.44
C LEU A 274 -8.24 29.90 -23.40
N SER A 275 -8.40 28.93 -24.34
CA SER A 275 -9.53 28.86 -25.25
C SER A 275 -10.70 28.08 -24.63
N ALA A 276 -11.92 28.56 -24.82
CA ALA A 276 -13.14 27.98 -24.23
C ALA A 276 -13.33 26.49 -24.58
N ASP A 277 -13.07 26.10 -25.83
CA ASP A 277 -13.28 24.71 -26.28
C ASP A 277 -12.36 23.72 -25.56
N ARG A 278 -11.06 24.04 -25.45
CA ARG A 278 -10.07 23.21 -24.74
C ARG A 278 -10.34 23.19 -23.26
N TYR A 279 -10.73 24.31 -22.66
CA TYR A 279 -11.08 24.41 -21.24
C TYR A 279 -12.28 23.53 -20.89
N TRP A 280 -13.34 23.50 -21.70
CA TRP A 280 -14.50 22.63 -21.47
C TRP A 280 -14.17 21.14 -21.58
N GLU A 281 -13.33 20.75 -22.52
CA GLU A 281 -12.87 19.38 -22.62
C GLU A 281 -12.05 18.99 -21.38
N TYR A 282 -11.14 19.87 -20.98
CA TYR A 282 -10.32 19.68 -19.76
C TYR A 282 -11.20 19.53 -18.52
N GLU A 283 -12.13 20.44 -18.28
CA GLU A 283 -13.00 20.39 -17.09
C GLU A 283 -13.82 19.10 -17.03
N ARG A 284 -14.29 18.62 -18.17
CA ARG A 284 -15.02 17.35 -18.24
C ARG A 284 -14.12 16.16 -17.86
N LEU A 285 -12.86 16.14 -18.33
CA LEU A 285 -11.90 15.10 -17.98
C LEU A 285 -11.53 15.16 -16.50
N ASN A 286 -11.18 16.35 -16.01
CA ASN A 286 -10.84 16.58 -14.61
C ASN A 286 -11.99 16.19 -13.67
N ALA A 287 -13.23 16.59 -13.98
CA ALA A 287 -14.41 16.21 -13.21
C ALA A 287 -14.60 14.67 -13.16
N GLY A 288 -14.26 13.95 -14.23
CA GLY A 288 -14.26 12.49 -14.25
C GLY A 288 -13.24 11.87 -13.30
N VAL A 289 -12.03 12.45 -13.24
CA VAL A 289 -10.94 11.97 -12.36
C VAL A 289 -11.30 12.16 -10.90
N ILE A 290 -11.80 13.36 -10.53
CA ILE A 290 -12.08 13.71 -9.12
C ILE A 290 -13.52 13.42 -8.68
N ALA A 291 -14.34 12.72 -9.46
CA ALA A 291 -15.71 12.42 -9.09
C ALA A 291 -15.79 11.59 -7.80
N PRO A 292 -16.54 12.03 -6.77
CA PRO A 292 -16.74 11.21 -5.58
C PRO A 292 -17.61 9.99 -5.92
N HIS A 293 -17.26 8.82 -5.40
CA HIS A 293 -18.02 7.58 -5.57
C HIS A 293 -18.75 7.21 -4.27
N PRO A 294 -20.07 6.95 -4.30
CA PRO A 294 -20.79 6.52 -3.12
C PRO A 294 -20.23 5.18 -2.58
N GLY A 295 -19.89 5.15 -1.29
CA GLY A 295 -19.39 3.94 -0.60
C GLY A 295 -17.96 3.53 -0.95
N ARG A 296 -17.23 4.34 -1.73
CA ARG A 296 -15.83 4.09 -2.07
C ARG A 296 -15.02 5.39 -2.02
N VAL A 297 -13.87 5.35 -1.38
CA VAL A 297 -12.94 6.50 -1.36
C VAL A 297 -12.29 6.64 -2.74
N ASN A 298 -12.41 7.85 -3.32
CA ASN A 298 -11.64 8.22 -4.49
C ASN A 298 -10.36 8.93 -4.03
N PRO A 299 -9.15 8.34 -4.19
CA PRO A 299 -7.90 8.93 -3.70
C PRO A 299 -7.56 10.25 -4.38
N TYR A 300 -7.92 10.43 -5.65
CA TYR A 300 -7.77 11.69 -6.40
C TYR A 300 -8.57 12.82 -5.75
N ASN A 301 -9.84 12.56 -5.47
CA ASN A 301 -10.74 13.53 -4.84
C ASN A 301 -10.31 13.84 -3.40
N LEU A 302 -10.01 12.81 -2.61
CA LEU A 302 -9.60 12.98 -1.22
C LEU A 302 -8.26 13.72 -1.15
N GLY A 303 -7.27 13.30 -1.92
CA GLY A 303 -5.93 13.90 -1.93
C GLY A 303 -5.97 15.39 -2.30
N ILE A 304 -6.65 15.76 -3.39
CA ILE A 304 -6.74 17.18 -3.78
C ILE A 304 -7.49 18.03 -2.74
N ASN A 305 -8.56 17.52 -2.13
CA ASN A 305 -9.29 18.27 -1.11
C ASN A 305 -8.45 18.47 0.16
N ILE A 306 -7.63 17.50 0.54
CA ILE A 306 -6.68 17.66 1.64
C ILE A 306 -5.60 18.68 1.29
N LEU A 307 -4.98 18.61 0.11
CA LEU A 307 -3.97 19.60 -0.28
C LEU A 307 -4.52 21.02 -0.40
N ARG A 308 -5.76 21.17 -0.86
CA ARG A 308 -6.48 22.47 -0.84
C ARG A 308 -6.73 22.96 0.59
N GLU A 309 -7.00 22.06 1.54
CA GLU A 309 -7.13 22.43 2.94
C GLU A 309 -5.79 22.88 3.53
N VAL A 310 -4.68 22.23 3.18
CA VAL A 310 -3.33 22.71 3.53
C VAL A 310 -3.08 24.12 2.99
N ILE A 311 -3.42 24.37 1.71
CA ILE A 311 -3.31 25.70 1.08
C ILE A 311 -4.18 26.72 1.80
N ARG A 312 -5.42 26.38 2.14
CA ARG A 312 -6.34 27.25 2.88
C ARG A 312 -5.78 27.62 4.25
N ILE A 313 -5.32 26.64 5.02
CA ILE A 313 -4.71 26.90 6.34
C ILE A 313 -3.49 27.81 6.21
N ALA A 314 -2.68 27.62 5.16
CA ALA A 314 -1.53 28.48 4.90
C ALA A 314 -1.93 29.91 4.53
N THR A 315 -3.07 30.12 3.86
CA THR A 315 -3.50 31.45 3.37
C THR A 315 -4.50 32.14 4.28
N GLU A 316 -5.50 31.40 4.76
CA GLU A 316 -6.68 31.94 5.48
C GLU A 316 -6.97 31.11 6.76
N PRO A 317 -5.99 30.97 7.69
CA PRO A 317 -6.21 30.21 8.91
C PRO A 317 -7.15 30.92 9.88
N ASP A 318 -7.93 30.13 10.61
CA ASP A 318 -8.65 30.59 11.79
C ASP A 318 -7.74 30.72 13.03
N GLU A 319 -8.33 31.04 14.20
CA GLU A 319 -7.55 31.28 15.42
C GLU A 319 -6.99 29.98 16.00
N ASP A 320 -7.77 28.91 16.00
CA ASP A 320 -7.38 27.60 16.49
C ASP A 320 -6.26 27.00 15.59
N GLU A 321 -6.36 27.21 14.30
CA GLU A 321 -5.35 26.77 13.33
C GLU A 321 -4.02 27.51 13.48
N ARG A 322 -4.05 28.81 13.81
CA ARG A 322 -2.82 29.57 14.12
C ARG A 322 -2.14 29.10 15.40
N GLU A 323 -2.93 28.67 16.38
CA GLU A 323 -2.38 28.05 17.60
C GLU A 323 -1.79 26.66 17.34
N ARG A 324 -2.44 25.90 16.48
CA ARG A 324 -2.05 24.51 16.18
C ARG A 324 -0.83 24.42 15.26
N TRP A 325 -0.77 25.25 14.21
CA TRP A 325 0.28 25.17 13.20
C TRP A 325 1.08 26.48 13.09
N SER A 326 2.38 26.42 13.37
CA SER A 326 3.28 27.57 13.29
C SER A 326 3.44 28.15 11.89
N TRP A 327 3.06 27.40 10.86
CA TRP A 327 3.11 27.81 9.44
C TRP A 327 1.76 28.38 8.95
N ALA A 328 0.71 28.35 9.76
CA ALA A 328 -0.58 28.91 9.40
C ALA A 328 -0.47 30.42 9.10
N GLY A 329 -1.02 30.85 7.95
CA GLY A 329 -0.83 32.24 7.46
C GLY A 329 0.53 32.48 6.79
N ALA A 330 1.19 31.44 6.23
CA ALA A 330 2.45 31.54 5.53
C ALA A 330 2.35 32.41 4.26
N THR A 331 3.50 32.99 3.84
CA THR A 331 3.53 33.85 2.65
C THR A 331 3.39 33.05 1.35
N ASP A 332 3.99 31.83 1.29
CA ASP A 332 3.87 30.92 0.17
C ASP A 332 3.17 29.62 0.64
N PRO A 333 1.92 29.39 0.24
CA PRO A 333 1.18 28.19 0.62
C PRO A 333 1.78 26.89 0.03
N PHE A 334 2.50 26.99 -1.09
CA PHE A 334 3.11 25.83 -1.73
C PHE A 334 4.37 25.33 -0.99
N ASP A 335 5.03 26.16 -0.16
CA ASP A 335 6.10 25.69 0.74
C ASP A 335 5.56 24.59 1.67
N GLN A 336 4.39 24.81 2.26
CA GLN A 336 3.78 23.81 3.14
C GLN A 336 3.29 22.59 2.37
N VAL A 337 2.74 22.78 1.18
CA VAL A 337 2.36 21.66 0.30
C VAL A 337 3.61 20.80 0.00
N ARG A 338 4.71 21.42 -0.42
CA ARG A 338 5.97 20.69 -0.68
C ARG A 338 6.48 19.94 0.56
N HIS A 339 6.39 20.56 1.73
CA HIS A 339 6.75 19.91 2.99
C HIS A 339 5.88 18.67 3.27
N VAL A 340 4.57 18.78 3.14
CA VAL A 340 3.62 17.67 3.30
C VAL A 340 3.91 16.56 2.30
N LEU A 341 4.08 16.89 1.02
CA LEU A 341 4.38 15.92 -0.02
C LEU A 341 5.72 15.17 0.22
N ALA A 342 6.69 15.83 0.83
CA ALA A 342 8.00 15.24 1.11
C ALA A 342 7.99 14.31 2.33
N THR A 343 7.21 14.60 3.37
CA THR A 343 7.39 13.98 4.70
C THR A 343 6.23 13.10 5.16
N TYR A 344 5.04 13.22 4.55
CA TYR A 344 3.85 12.49 4.98
C TYR A 344 3.61 11.22 4.13
N ASP A 345 3.02 10.22 4.76
CA ASP A 345 2.29 9.14 4.12
C ASP A 345 0.77 9.38 4.28
N ASP A 346 -0.05 8.47 3.75
CA ASP A 346 -1.50 8.63 3.79
C ASP A 346 -2.06 8.61 5.21
N GLU A 347 -1.49 7.80 6.12
CA GLU A 347 -1.92 7.75 7.51
C GLU A 347 -1.69 9.08 8.22
N ALA A 348 -0.47 9.62 8.13
CA ALA A 348 -0.12 10.90 8.71
C ALA A 348 -0.95 12.05 8.10
N LEU A 349 -1.14 12.00 6.78
CA LEU A 349 -1.96 12.97 6.05
C LEU A 349 -3.41 13.01 6.54
N LEU A 350 -4.04 11.84 6.69
CA LEU A 350 -5.42 11.72 7.18
C LEU A 350 -5.53 12.13 8.65
N ARG A 351 -4.57 11.74 9.48
CA ARG A 351 -4.53 12.06 10.90
C ARG A 351 -4.47 13.56 11.14
N GLU A 352 -3.70 14.27 10.33
CA GLU A 352 -3.43 15.71 10.50
C GLU A 352 -4.48 16.58 9.82
N PHE A 353 -4.89 16.26 8.57
CA PHE A 353 -5.63 17.19 7.70
C PHE A 353 -7.02 16.70 7.26
N LEU A 354 -7.52 15.56 7.77
CA LEU A 354 -8.90 15.17 7.48
C LEU A 354 -9.87 15.97 8.36
N THR A 355 -10.14 17.23 7.93
CA THR A 355 -11.07 18.13 8.61
C THR A 355 -12.53 17.81 8.26
N PRO A 356 -13.52 18.32 9.03
CA PRO A 356 -14.93 18.21 8.67
C PRO A 356 -15.24 18.73 7.26
N LYS A 357 -14.54 19.79 6.84
CA LYS A 357 -14.68 20.38 5.51
C LYS A 357 -14.20 19.44 4.41
N VAL A 358 -13.05 18.78 4.61
CA VAL A 358 -12.52 17.77 3.67
C VAL A 358 -13.50 16.59 3.57
N CYS A 359 -14.04 16.10 4.69
CA CYS A 359 -15.05 15.03 4.68
C CYS A 359 -16.29 15.41 3.87
N GLU A 360 -16.80 16.65 4.02
CA GLU A 360 -17.96 17.16 3.28
C GLU A 360 -17.67 17.22 1.77
N LEU A 361 -16.54 17.84 1.38
CA LEU A 361 -16.14 18.02 -0.03
C LEU A 361 -15.88 16.67 -0.71
N SER A 362 -15.29 15.73 0.02
CA SER A 362 -14.99 14.39 -0.48
C SER A 362 -16.17 13.43 -0.36
N ARG A 363 -17.30 13.85 0.20
CA ARG A 363 -18.51 13.06 0.45
C ARG A 363 -18.21 11.77 1.19
N LEU A 364 -17.38 11.86 2.23
CA LEU A 364 -17.02 10.73 3.07
C LEU A 364 -18.07 10.50 4.15
N TYR A 365 -18.32 9.22 4.44
CA TYR A 365 -19.23 8.76 5.47
C TYR A 365 -18.67 7.50 6.12
N ALA A 366 -18.91 7.29 7.40
CA ALA A 366 -18.74 6.00 8.01
C ALA A 366 -19.96 5.12 7.68
N PHE A 367 -19.72 3.87 7.35
CA PHE A 367 -20.75 2.90 6.98
C PHE A 367 -20.75 1.72 7.94
N GLU A 368 -21.91 1.11 8.13
CA GLU A 368 -22.06 -0.16 8.83
C GLU A 368 -22.87 -1.15 7.97
N HIS A 369 -22.59 -2.44 8.11
CA HIS A 369 -23.38 -3.49 7.48
C HIS A 369 -24.70 -3.67 8.23
N VAL A 370 -25.81 -3.73 7.51
CA VAL A 370 -27.15 -3.92 8.10
C VAL A 370 -27.64 -5.35 8.01
N SER A 371 -26.89 -6.24 7.35
CA SER A 371 -27.18 -7.67 7.22
C SER A 371 -25.90 -8.42 6.81
N GLU A 372 -25.97 -9.76 6.76
CA GLU A 372 -24.89 -10.62 6.22
C GLU A 372 -24.59 -10.37 4.72
N ASP A 373 -25.49 -9.70 3.98
CA ASP A 373 -25.20 -9.28 2.60
C ASP A 373 -24.25 -8.07 2.60
N PRO A 374 -23.01 -8.22 2.15
CA PRO A 374 -22.00 -7.15 2.20
C PRO A 374 -22.35 -5.90 1.36
N ARG A 375 -23.35 -6.02 0.47
CA ARG A 375 -23.85 -4.90 -0.34
C ARG A 375 -24.87 -4.04 0.40
N LYS A 376 -25.41 -4.52 1.53
CA LYS A 376 -26.39 -3.80 2.33
C LYS A 376 -25.70 -3.01 3.43
N ILE A 377 -25.28 -1.79 3.08
CA ILE A 377 -24.64 -0.83 3.97
C ILE A 377 -25.56 0.36 4.22
N ARG A 378 -25.45 0.98 5.39
CA ARG A 378 -26.05 2.30 5.69
C ARG A 378 -24.98 3.23 6.25
N VAL A 379 -25.22 4.53 6.14
CA VAL A 379 -24.38 5.55 6.80
C VAL A 379 -24.58 5.44 8.30
N SER A 380 -23.51 5.15 9.04
CA SER A 380 -23.51 5.07 10.51
C SER A 380 -23.11 6.40 11.15
N SER A 381 -22.20 7.15 10.52
CA SER A 381 -21.79 8.48 11.00
C SER A 381 -21.39 9.41 9.85
N ARG A 382 -21.54 10.72 10.12
CA ARG A 382 -21.02 11.81 9.28
C ARG A 382 -19.98 12.66 10.02
N GLU A 383 -19.68 12.28 11.25
CA GLU A 383 -18.70 12.96 12.08
C GLU A 383 -17.29 12.70 11.58
N ALA A 384 -16.49 13.76 11.43
CA ALA A 384 -15.15 13.67 10.85
C ALA A 384 -14.23 12.75 11.66
N ASP A 385 -14.35 12.75 12.99
CA ASP A 385 -13.52 11.91 13.85
C ASP A 385 -13.84 10.43 13.64
N ALA A 386 -15.10 10.04 13.55
CA ALA A 386 -15.52 8.67 13.27
C ALA A 386 -15.06 8.21 11.88
N ILE A 387 -15.15 9.10 10.87
CA ILE A 387 -14.65 8.82 9.51
C ILE A 387 -13.13 8.69 9.52
N ARG A 388 -12.43 9.58 10.22
CA ARG A 388 -10.97 9.56 10.35
C ARG A 388 -10.47 8.26 10.99
N ASP A 389 -11.10 7.81 12.07
CA ASP A 389 -10.73 6.57 12.76
C ASP A 389 -10.89 5.34 11.86
N VAL A 390 -11.94 5.29 11.04
CA VAL A 390 -12.13 4.22 10.05
C VAL A 390 -11.05 4.27 8.98
N LEU A 391 -10.79 5.44 8.39
CA LEU A 391 -9.82 5.58 7.31
C LEU A 391 -8.39 5.35 7.81
N ILE A 392 -8.03 5.84 9.01
CA ILE A 392 -6.72 5.58 9.59
C ILE A 392 -6.53 4.08 9.79
N ARG A 393 -7.50 3.36 10.36
CA ARG A 393 -7.39 1.90 10.48
C ARG A 393 -7.19 1.21 9.14
N GLN A 394 -7.89 1.65 8.10
CA GLN A 394 -7.73 1.10 6.75
C GLN A 394 -6.37 1.43 6.13
N HIS A 395 -5.82 2.61 6.37
CA HIS A 395 -4.54 3.05 5.79
C HIS A 395 -3.32 2.61 6.61
N SER A 396 -3.41 2.52 7.93
CA SER A 396 -2.31 2.04 8.78
C SER A 396 -1.94 0.60 8.48
N THR A 397 -2.96 -0.21 8.19
CA THR A 397 -2.77 -1.63 7.84
C THR A 397 -2.85 -1.88 6.33
N LEU A 398 -3.15 -0.87 5.49
CA LEU A 398 -3.49 -1.01 4.06
C LEU A 398 -4.65 -2.00 3.82
N GLY A 399 -5.52 -2.19 4.82
CA GLY A 399 -6.57 -3.21 4.81
C GLY A 399 -6.05 -4.65 4.95
N ILE A 400 -4.79 -4.81 5.34
CA ILE A 400 -4.14 -6.11 5.51
C ILE A 400 -4.11 -6.44 7.01
N PRO A 401 -4.49 -7.66 7.42
CA PRO A 401 -4.35 -8.06 8.81
C PRO A 401 -2.89 -7.98 9.28
N HIS A 402 -2.68 -7.42 10.47
CA HIS A 402 -1.37 -7.41 11.10
C HIS A 402 -1.05 -8.79 11.67
N VAL A 403 -0.23 -9.56 10.97
CA VAL A 403 0.15 -10.93 11.36
C VAL A 403 1.66 -11.00 11.56
N GLU A 404 2.07 -11.58 12.68
CA GLU A 404 3.48 -11.72 13.09
C GLU A 404 3.84 -13.19 13.33
N ILE A 405 5.05 -13.58 12.98
CA ILE A 405 5.64 -14.87 13.35
C ILE A 405 6.10 -14.75 14.80
N VAL A 406 5.55 -15.59 15.66
CA VAL A 406 5.90 -15.57 17.09
C VAL A 406 6.68 -16.81 17.55
N ASP A 407 6.59 -17.92 16.79
CA ASP A 407 7.37 -19.13 17.06
C ASP A 407 7.49 -19.99 15.79
N ALA A 408 8.70 -20.33 15.40
CA ALA A 408 9.00 -21.20 14.24
C ALA A 408 9.41 -22.62 14.66
N ASP A 409 9.38 -22.92 15.94
CA ASP A 409 9.52 -24.27 16.48
C ASP A 409 8.34 -24.60 17.42
N PHE A 410 7.15 -24.18 16.99
CA PHE A 410 5.93 -24.39 17.77
C PHE A 410 5.77 -25.86 18.11
N ARG A 411 5.60 -26.15 19.40
CA ARG A 411 5.55 -27.51 19.99
C ARG A 411 6.84 -28.33 19.83
N GLY A 412 7.98 -27.72 19.49
CA GLY A 412 9.22 -28.45 19.26
C GLY A 412 9.20 -29.31 18.00
N ARG A 413 8.35 -28.98 17.00
CA ARG A 413 8.18 -29.74 15.76
C ARG A 413 8.63 -28.98 14.50
N GLY A 414 9.12 -27.74 14.69
CA GLY A 414 9.42 -26.82 13.61
C GLY A 414 8.16 -26.34 12.88
N GLU A 415 6.98 -26.43 13.49
CA GLU A 415 5.74 -25.85 13.01
C GLU A 415 5.78 -24.32 13.20
N LEU A 416 5.06 -23.57 12.37
CA LEU A 416 5.04 -22.10 12.43
C LEU A 416 3.82 -21.64 13.25
N LEU A 417 4.06 -20.77 14.23
CA LEU A 417 2.99 -20.07 14.97
C LEU A 417 2.97 -18.60 14.58
N LEU A 418 1.85 -18.16 14.10
CA LEU A 418 1.53 -16.77 13.79
C LEU A 418 0.58 -16.19 14.83
N GLU A 419 0.68 -14.90 15.08
CA GLU A 419 -0.27 -14.14 15.88
C GLU A 419 -0.88 -13.00 15.07
N HIS A 420 -2.19 -12.95 15.01
CA HIS A 420 -2.92 -11.81 14.47
C HIS A 420 -3.11 -10.77 15.56
N ARG A 421 -2.55 -9.58 15.37
CA ARG A 421 -2.77 -8.41 16.20
C ARG A 421 -4.14 -7.83 15.89
N HIS A 422 -5.12 -8.12 16.74
CA HIS A 422 -6.48 -7.62 16.54
C HIS A 422 -6.55 -6.12 16.83
N GLU A 423 -6.80 -5.33 15.79
CA GLU A 423 -6.90 -3.86 15.84
C GLU A 423 -8.36 -3.39 15.59
N GLY A 424 -9.34 -4.15 16.09
CA GLY A 424 -10.77 -3.87 15.95
C GLY A 424 -11.43 -4.53 14.73
N LEU A 425 -10.69 -5.34 13.95
CA LEU A 425 -11.23 -6.13 12.83
C LEU A 425 -10.78 -7.59 12.97
N GLY A 426 -11.73 -8.52 12.94
CA GLY A 426 -11.45 -9.95 12.90
C GLY A 426 -10.93 -10.40 11.53
N LEU A 427 -10.25 -11.55 11.50
CA LEU A 427 -9.88 -12.19 10.23
C LEU A 427 -11.13 -12.72 9.52
N ASP A 428 -11.19 -12.53 8.19
CA ASP A 428 -12.08 -13.35 7.36
C ASP A 428 -11.61 -14.80 7.43
N GLN A 429 -12.47 -15.67 7.96
CA GLN A 429 -12.09 -17.04 8.29
C GLN A 429 -11.78 -17.90 7.05
N GLU A 430 -12.48 -17.67 5.95
CA GLU A 430 -12.26 -18.40 4.70
C GLU A 430 -10.92 -18.00 4.07
N TYR A 431 -10.67 -16.69 3.95
CA TYR A 431 -9.40 -16.19 3.45
C TYR A 431 -8.22 -16.55 4.36
N ALA A 432 -8.38 -16.47 5.67
CA ALA A 432 -7.34 -16.85 6.61
C ALA A 432 -6.93 -18.31 6.47
N ARG A 433 -7.91 -19.21 6.35
CA ARG A 433 -7.65 -20.64 6.15
C ARG A 433 -6.95 -20.93 4.82
N GLY A 434 -7.40 -20.30 3.72
CA GLY A 434 -6.76 -20.42 2.42
C GLY A 434 -5.31 -19.87 2.44
N THR A 435 -5.09 -18.71 3.07
CA THR A 435 -3.74 -18.12 3.18
C THR A 435 -2.82 -18.99 4.02
N LEU A 436 -3.30 -19.58 5.13
CA LEU A 436 -2.49 -20.44 5.99
C LEU A 436 -2.00 -21.70 5.28
N THR A 437 -2.79 -22.28 4.37
CA THR A 437 -2.32 -23.42 3.56
C THR A 437 -1.19 -23.02 2.64
N GLN A 438 -1.19 -21.79 2.09
CA GLN A 438 -0.11 -21.27 1.28
C GLN A 438 1.16 -21.02 2.13
N VAL A 439 1.00 -20.45 3.33
CA VAL A 439 2.12 -20.31 4.28
C VAL A 439 2.71 -21.66 4.63
N ALA A 440 1.88 -22.66 4.93
CA ALA A 440 2.32 -24.00 5.27
C ALA A 440 3.04 -24.71 4.10
N LEU A 441 2.55 -24.50 2.87
CA LEU A 441 3.21 -25.00 1.64
C LEU A 441 4.64 -24.42 1.52
N LEU A 442 4.79 -23.12 1.68
CA LEU A 442 6.07 -22.42 1.58
C LEU A 442 7.00 -22.75 2.77
N TRP A 443 6.46 -22.89 3.98
CA TRP A 443 7.21 -23.24 5.18
C TRP A 443 7.69 -24.72 5.18
N GLY A 444 6.95 -25.61 4.50
CA GLY A 444 7.21 -27.04 4.44
C GLY A 444 6.64 -27.84 5.62
N LYS A 445 5.96 -27.18 6.57
CA LYS A 445 5.33 -27.79 7.76
C LYS A 445 4.03 -27.05 8.11
N PRO A 446 3.18 -27.62 9.02
CA PRO A 446 1.98 -26.94 9.45
C PRO A 446 2.22 -25.53 9.98
N CYS A 447 1.30 -24.63 9.67
CA CYS A 447 1.30 -23.25 10.14
C CYS A 447 -0.01 -22.96 10.89
N THR A 448 0.10 -22.43 12.10
CA THR A 448 -1.05 -22.09 12.95
C THR A 448 -1.09 -20.59 13.17
N VAL A 449 -2.28 -19.97 13.04
CA VAL A 449 -2.51 -18.59 13.46
C VAL A 449 -3.40 -18.56 14.69
N ARG A 450 -3.03 -17.76 15.67
CA ARG A 450 -3.87 -17.34 16.79
C ARG A 450 -4.56 -16.04 16.44
N THR A 451 -5.87 -15.98 16.60
CA THR A 451 -6.69 -14.77 16.42
C THR A 451 -7.83 -14.74 17.43
N VAL A 452 -8.70 -13.75 17.35
CA VAL A 452 -9.90 -13.63 18.20
C VAL A 452 -11.15 -13.58 17.34
N THR A 453 -12.29 -13.97 17.90
CA THR A 453 -13.60 -13.93 17.20
C THR A 453 -14.32 -12.62 17.46
N GLY A 454 -14.87 -12.05 16.39
CA GLY A 454 -15.73 -10.86 16.45
C GLY A 454 -14.99 -9.57 16.79
N ASP A 455 -15.74 -8.48 16.81
CA ASP A 455 -15.21 -7.15 17.08
C ASP A 455 -14.87 -6.92 18.55
N ASP A 456 -15.44 -7.75 19.46
CA ASP A 456 -15.29 -7.63 20.93
C ASP A 456 -14.13 -8.44 21.53
N ALA A 457 -13.36 -9.14 20.72
CA ALA A 457 -12.05 -9.75 21.04
C ALA A 457 -11.98 -10.63 22.31
N GLU A 458 -13.06 -11.29 22.74
CA GLU A 458 -13.09 -11.95 24.05
C GLU A 458 -12.56 -13.39 24.07
N GLN A 459 -12.54 -14.10 22.96
CA GLN A 459 -12.06 -15.49 22.95
C GLN A 459 -11.07 -15.78 21.82
N PRO A 460 -9.90 -16.33 22.15
CA PRO A 460 -8.95 -16.75 21.12
C PRO A 460 -9.47 -17.96 20.35
N ILE A 461 -9.32 -17.92 19.03
CA ILE A 461 -9.50 -19.06 18.13
C ILE A 461 -8.22 -19.31 17.35
N TRP A 462 -8.10 -20.50 16.83
CA TRP A 462 -6.92 -20.96 16.14
C TRP A 462 -7.29 -21.57 14.80
N PHE A 463 -6.48 -21.29 13.78
CA PHE A 463 -6.58 -21.95 12.48
C PHE A 463 -5.23 -22.58 12.18
N THR A 464 -5.23 -23.83 11.71
CA THR A 464 -4.01 -24.51 11.28
C THR A 464 -4.16 -24.87 9.79
N GLY A 465 -3.17 -24.45 8.99
CA GLY A 465 -3.02 -24.87 7.59
C GLY A 465 -1.90 -25.93 7.46
N HIS A 466 -2.08 -26.85 6.55
CA HIS A 466 -1.14 -27.93 6.26
C HIS A 466 -0.58 -27.81 4.84
N PRO A 467 0.65 -28.29 4.57
CA PRO A 467 1.28 -28.24 3.25
C PRO A 467 0.51 -29.00 2.13
N ASP A 468 -0.36 -29.91 2.51
CA ASP A 468 -1.24 -30.67 1.59
C ASP A 468 -2.54 -29.94 1.21
N GLY A 469 -2.69 -28.68 1.66
CA GLY A 469 -3.87 -27.85 1.39
C GLY A 469 -5.03 -28.04 2.37
N HIS A 470 -4.90 -28.92 3.37
CA HIS A 470 -5.90 -29.07 4.42
C HIS A 470 -5.82 -27.95 5.44
N SER A 471 -6.97 -27.55 6.03
CA SER A 471 -7.01 -26.55 7.10
C SER A 471 -8.04 -26.90 8.16
N GLU A 472 -7.70 -26.63 9.42
CA GLU A 472 -8.50 -26.93 10.60
C GLU A 472 -8.78 -25.65 11.42
N ARG A 473 -9.91 -25.64 12.14
CA ARG A 473 -10.24 -24.64 13.13
C ARG A 473 -10.25 -25.29 14.51
N HIS A 474 -9.73 -24.58 15.50
CA HIS A 474 -9.71 -25.01 16.90
C HIS A 474 -10.21 -23.87 17.79
N ASP A 475 -11.12 -24.18 18.72
CA ASP A 475 -11.63 -23.20 19.70
C ASP A 475 -10.72 -23.13 20.94
N GLU A 476 -9.78 -24.06 21.09
CA GLU A 476 -8.72 -24.06 22.11
C GLU A 476 -7.35 -24.18 21.43
N ALA A 477 -6.30 -23.80 22.17
CA ALA A 477 -4.95 -23.98 21.67
C ALA A 477 -4.75 -25.44 21.24
N PRO A 478 -4.39 -25.70 19.97
CA PRO A 478 -4.25 -27.08 19.53
C PRO A 478 -3.15 -27.76 20.35
N LEU A 479 -3.52 -28.77 21.13
CA LEU A 479 -2.62 -29.53 21.98
C LEU A 479 -1.66 -30.38 21.14
N GLY A 480 -0.41 -30.46 21.56
CA GLY A 480 0.67 -31.18 20.90
C GLY A 480 0.55 -32.70 21.01
#